data_f50bd074b6ac82e58d4c2deeb05c737f
#
_entry.id   f50bd074b6ac82e58d4c2deeb05c737f
#
_cell.length_a   1.000
_cell.length_b   1.000
_cell.length_c   1.000
_cell.angle_alpha   90.00
_cell.angle_beta   90.00
_cell.angle_gamma   90.00
#
_symmetry.space_group_name_H-M   'P 1'
#
loop_
_entity.id
_entity.type
_entity.pdbx_description
1 polymer ?
#
loop_
_entity_poly.entity_id
_entity_poly.type
_entity_poly.pdbx_seq_one_letter_code
_entity_poly.pdbx_strand_id
1 'polypeptide(L)'
;MSPAFVAYPRGPRYAAIGFSLVLVVGAITAFIALGADVRSKFTVIQVITLVIFLIVMVTFMFALGFSSIRVEPAGLWFRNGLRTHVLPWSDVGEIRFAAGSPWPHVVLRGVSAEGDNDTVMLMGIQGSDKAYAQAQYEALLVAVAAARLKREQSRVSIDR
;
A
#
# COMPACT_ATOMS: atom_id res chain seq x y z
N MET A 1 -4.63 6.55 -20.27
CA MET A 1 -5.68 7.36 -19.60
C MET A 1 -5.22 7.61 -18.18
N SER A 2 -5.31 8.85 -17.69
CA SER A 2 -4.92 9.18 -16.32
C SER A 2 -5.97 8.62 -15.34
N PRO A 3 -5.56 8.10 -14.16
CA PRO A 3 -6.49 7.64 -13.13
C PRO A 3 -7.35 8.81 -12.63
N ALA A 4 -8.62 8.54 -12.34
CA ALA A 4 -9.55 9.55 -11.83
C ALA A 4 -9.21 9.98 -10.38
N PHE A 5 -8.51 9.11 -9.65
CA PHE A 5 -8.11 9.35 -8.27
C PHE A 5 -6.88 8.52 -7.93
N VAL A 6 -5.98 9.09 -7.12
CA VAL A 6 -4.80 8.40 -6.58
C VAL A 6 -4.65 8.72 -5.09
N ALA A 7 -4.56 7.69 -4.25
CA ALA A 7 -4.25 7.82 -2.84
C ALA A 7 -2.94 7.10 -2.49
N TYR A 8 -2.21 7.67 -1.55
CA TYR A 8 -1.02 7.07 -0.97
C TYR A 8 -0.80 7.59 0.46
N PRO A 9 -0.27 6.75 1.37
CA PRO A 9 -0.01 7.16 2.74
C PRO A 9 1.18 8.13 2.80
N ARG A 10 1.04 9.23 3.50
CA ARG A 10 2.11 10.24 3.66
C ARG A 10 3.04 9.91 4.81
N GLY A 11 2.49 9.74 6.02
CA GLY A 11 3.25 9.44 7.22
C GLY A 11 4.09 8.17 7.08
N PRO A 12 3.51 7.02 6.73
CA PRO A 12 4.25 5.79 6.48
C PRO A 12 5.33 5.89 5.39
N ARG A 13 5.08 6.70 4.34
CA ARG A 13 6.09 6.92 3.29
C ARG A 13 7.30 7.68 3.82
N TYR A 14 7.10 8.78 4.56
CA TYR A 14 8.20 9.52 5.18
C TYR A 14 8.90 8.70 6.26
N ALA A 15 8.14 7.94 7.05
CA ALA A 15 8.71 7.02 8.04
C ALA A 15 9.58 5.95 7.37
N ALA A 16 9.11 5.33 6.28
CA ALA A 16 9.88 4.34 5.55
C ALA A 16 11.22 4.91 5.03
N ILE A 17 11.20 6.12 4.47
CA ILE A 17 12.42 6.80 4.00
C ILE A 17 13.35 7.11 5.18
N GLY A 18 12.82 7.75 6.23
CA GLY A 18 13.60 8.16 7.39
C GLY A 18 14.24 6.96 8.12
N PHE A 19 13.46 5.94 8.44
CA PHE A 19 13.96 4.73 9.09
C PHE A 19 14.97 3.98 8.23
N SER A 20 14.72 3.88 6.91
CA SER A 20 15.69 3.23 6.01
C SER A 20 17.02 3.98 5.96
N LEU A 21 16.98 5.31 5.92
CA LEU A 21 18.18 6.14 5.96
C LEU A 21 18.95 5.94 7.27
N VAL A 22 18.27 6.03 8.42
CA VAL A 22 18.87 5.81 9.74
C VAL A 22 19.46 4.42 9.85
N LEU A 23 18.76 3.41 9.36
CA LEU A 23 19.21 2.02 9.40
C LEU A 23 20.47 1.81 8.57
N VAL A 24 20.48 2.34 7.33
CA VAL A 24 21.63 2.18 6.41
C VAL A 24 22.84 2.97 6.92
N VAL A 25 22.66 4.26 7.25
CA VAL A 25 23.75 5.10 7.76
C VAL A 25 24.27 4.56 9.09
N GLY A 26 23.37 4.17 9.99
CA GLY A 26 23.72 3.58 11.27
C GLY A 26 24.52 2.28 11.12
N ALA A 27 24.13 1.38 10.22
CA ALA A 27 24.86 0.14 9.95
C ALA A 27 26.25 0.40 9.39
N ILE A 28 26.39 1.31 8.43
CA ILE A 28 27.67 1.70 7.85
C ILE A 28 28.56 2.34 8.91
N THR A 29 28.03 3.31 9.66
CA THR A 29 28.79 4.01 10.70
C THR A 29 29.24 3.04 11.79
N ALA A 30 28.35 2.14 12.25
CA ALA A 30 28.68 1.13 13.24
C ALA A 30 29.80 0.21 12.73
N PHE A 31 29.73 -0.26 11.47
CA PHE A 31 30.77 -1.11 10.88
C PHE A 31 32.11 -0.39 10.74
N ILE A 32 32.11 0.89 10.36
CA ILE A 32 33.34 1.71 10.27
C ILE A 32 33.96 1.96 11.66
N ALA A 33 33.09 2.21 12.68
CA ALA A 33 33.51 2.46 14.05
C ALA A 33 34.12 1.24 14.75
N LEU A 34 33.87 0.03 14.24
CA LEU A 34 34.54 -1.18 14.73
C LEU A 34 36.04 -1.07 14.47
N GLY A 35 36.86 -1.33 15.48
CA GLY A 35 38.33 -1.39 15.33
C GLY A 35 38.77 -2.45 14.31
N ALA A 36 39.96 -2.27 13.72
CA ALA A 36 40.49 -3.17 12.70
C ALA A 36 40.50 -4.64 13.17
N ASP A 37 40.85 -4.86 14.43
CA ASP A 37 40.91 -6.20 15.04
C ASP A 37 39.55 -6.91 15.09
N VAL A 38 38.47 -6.14 15.28
CA VAL A 38 37.10 -6.67 15.28
C VAL A 38 36.62 -6.91 13.85
N ARG A 39 36.89 -5.94 12.95
CA ARG A 39 36.51 -6.09 11.53
C ARG A 39 37.20 -7.27 10.84
N SER A 40 38.47 -7.55 11.17
CA SER A 40 39.20 -8.67 10.60
C SER A 40 38.63 -10.05 10.99
N LYS A 41 37.80 -10.12 12.05
CA LYS A 41 37.15 -11.35 12.49
C LYS A 41 35.87 -11.65 11.72
N PHE A 42 35.32 -10.67 10.99
CA PHE A 42 34.17 -10.92 10.15
C PHE A 42 34.55 -11.72 8.91
N THR A 43 33.88 -12.84 8.72
CA THR A 43 34.02 -13.61 7.49
C THR A 43 33.21 -12.93 6.37
N VAL A 44 33.61 -13.17 5.14
CA VAL A 44 32.86 -12.65 3.96
C VAL A 44 31.43 -13.05 3.99
N ILE A 45 31.12 -14.28 4.41
CA ILE A 45 29.71 -14.78 4.52
C ILE A 45 28.93 -13.95 5.53
N GLN A 46 29.49 -13.63 6.68
CA GLN A 46 28.82 -12.80 7.70
C GLN A 46 28.51 -11.40 7.17
N VAL A 47 29.45 -10.77 6.45
CA VAL A 47 29.23 -9.45 5.84
C VAL A 47 28.12 -9.53 4.79
N ILE A 48 28.13 -10.54 3.92
CA ILE A 48 27.08 -10.75 2.92
C ILE A 48 25.73 -10.94 3.61
N THR A 49 25.64 -11.75 4.66
CA THR A 49 24.40 -11.98 5.42
C THR A 49 23.87 -10.68 6.01
N LEU A 50 24.71 -9.85 6.60
CA LEU A 50 24.32 -8.54 7.15
C LEU A 50 23.78 -7.61 6.06
N VAL A 51 24.46 -7.56 4.90
CA VAL A 51 24.00 -6.76 3.76
C VAL A 51 22.64 -7.24 3.22
N ILE A 52 22.46 -8.55 3.07
CA ILE A 52 21.18 -9.12 2.63
C ILE A 52 20.07 -8.78 3.64
N PHE A 53 20.35 -8.94 4.94
CA PHE A 53 19.39 -8.59 6.00
C PHE A 53 18.99 -7.11 5.94
N LEU A 54 19.97 -6.22 5.75
CA LEU A 54 19.72 -4.78 5.60
C LEU A 54 18.86 -4.49 4.37
N ILE A 55 19.15 -5.11 3.23
CA ILE A 55 18.34 -4.98 2.00
C ILE A 55 16.90 -5.44 2.23
N VAL A 56 16.71 -6.59 2.89
CA VAL A 56 15.38 -7.13 3.21
C VAL A 56 14.62 -6.16 4.10
N MET A 57 15.24 -5.61 5.14
CA MET A 57 14.63 -4.65 6.05
C MET A 57 14.20 -3.37 5.33
N VAL A 58 15.10 -2.79 4.53
CA VAL A 58 14.80 -1.60 3.73
C VAL A 58 13.67 -1.89 2.73
N THR A 59 13.72 -3.02 2.03
CA THR A 59 12.66 -3.43 1.08
C THR A 59 11.31 -3.55 1.78
N PHE A 60 11.27 -4.13 2.97
CA PHE A 60 10.04 -4.25 3.76
C PHE A 60 9.48 -2.88 4.18
N MET A 61 10.34 -1.95 4.62
CA MET A 61 9.94 -0.59 4.94
C MET A 61 9.33 0.13 3.73
N PHE A 62 9.98 0.03 2.57
CA PHE A 62 9.46 0.60 1.33
C PHE A 62 8.17 -0.07 0.87
N ALA A 63 8.03 -1.38 1.01
CA ALA A 63 6.81 -2.10 0.66
C ALA A 63 5.60 -1.52 1.41
N LEU A 64 5.72 -1.29 2.71
CA LEU A 64 4.65 -0.70 3.52
C LEU A 64 4.39 0.76 3.16
N GLY A 65 5.45 1.57 3.04
CA GLY A 65 5.34 3.02 2.81
C GLY A 65 4.85 3.39 1.41
N PHE A 66 5.05 2.55 0.40
CA PHE A 66 4.71 2.84 -0.99
C PHE A 66 3.45 2.14 -1.51
N SER A 67 2.57 1.69 -0.63
CA SER A 67 1.23 1.25 -0.99
C SER A 67 0.45 2.40 -1.66
N SER A 68 -0.48 2.06 -2.55
CA SER A 68 -1.27 3.08 -3.27
C SER A 68 -2.58 2.51 -3.79
N ILE A 69 -3.56 3.40 -4.00
CA ILE A 69 -4.87 3.08 -4.56
C ILE A 69 -5.10 4.00 -5.75
N ARG A 70 -5.69 3.48 -6.82
CA ARG A 70 -6.10 4.24 -8.00
C ARG A 70 -7.50 3.83 -8.42
N VAL A 71 -8.31 4.81 -8.76
CA VAL A 71 -9.62 4.59 -9.38
C VAL A 71 -9.43 4.70 -10.90
N GLU A 72 -9.62 3.60 -11.59
CA GLU A 72 -9.45 3.49 -13.04
C GLU A 72 -10.79 3.18 -13.73
N PRO A 73 -10.93 3.45 -15.03
CA PRO A 73 -12.17 3.14 -15.75
C PRO A 73 -12.57 1.67 -15.69
N ALA A 74 -11.60 0.75 -15.66
CA ALA A 74 -11.81 -0.69 -15.62
C ALA A 74 -12.15 -1.22 -14.22
N GLY A 75 -11.74 -0.53 -13.14
CA GLY A 75 -11.90 -1.00 -11.77
C GLY A 75 -11.06 -0.27 -10.76
N LEU A 76 -10.93 -0.88 -9.60
CA LEU A 76 -10.09 -0.40 -8.51
C LEU A 76 -8.72 -1.08 -8.58
N TRP A 77 -7.70 -0.31 -8.89
CA TRP A 77 -6.31 -0.75 -8.85
C TRP A 77 -5.69 -0.37 -7.50
N PHE A 78 -5.02 -1.30 -6.85
CA PHE A 78 -4.29 -0.99 -5.62
C PHE A 78 -3.06 -1.86 -5.45
N ARG A 79 -2.05 -1.29 -4.78
CA ARG A 79 -0.85 -1.99 -4.38
C ARG A 79 -0.77 -2.04 -2.86
N ASN A 80 -0.72 -3.25 -2.33
CA ASN A 80 -0.51 -3.55 -0.92
C ASN A 80 0.90 -4.10 -0.74
N GLY A 81 1.80 -3.26 -0.25
CA GLY A 81 3.21 -3.65 -0.16
C GLY A 81 3.82 -3.94 -1.53
N LEU A 82 4.25 -5.18 -1.74
CA LEU A 82 4.85 -5.65 -3.01
C LEU A 82 3.83 -6.22 -3.99
N ARG A 83 2.59 -6.46 -3.55
CA ARG A 83 1.55 -7.08 -4.39
C ARG A 83 0.62 -6.04 -4.97
N THR A 84 0.37 -6.18 -6.27
CA THR A 84 -0.60 -5.35 -7.01
C THR A 84 -1.86 -6.16 -7.27
N HIS A 85 -3.01 -5.53 -7.09
CA HIS A 85 -4.32 -6.10 -7.31
C HIS A 85 -5.13 -5.18 -8.23
N VAL A 86 -5.97 -5.79 -9.05
CA VAL A 86 -6.95 -5.09 -9.88
C VAL A 86 -8.30 -5.75 -9.64
N LEU A 87 -9.23 -5.00 -9.08
CA LEU A 87 -10.60 -5.45 -8.88
C LEU A 87 -11.50 -4.79 -9.94
N PRO A 88 -12.11 -5.57 -10.84
CA PRO A 88 -13.09 -5.04 -11.75
C PRO A 88 -14.30 -4.50 -10.98
N TRP A 89 -15.00 -3.52 -11.55
CA TRP A 89 -16.16 -2.90 -10.87
C TRP A 89 -17.28 -3.87 -10.53
N SER A 90 -17.37 -5.04 -11.20
CA SER A 90 -18.30 -6.12 -10.84
C SER A 90 -18.07 -6.64 -9.44
N ASP A 91 -16.82 -6.72 -9.02
CA ASP A 91 -16.37 -7.38 -7.79
C ASP A 91 -16.21 -6.39 -6.64
N VAL A 92 -16.16 -5.08 -6.93
CA VAL A 92 -16.08 -4.03 -5.92
C VAL A 92 -17.46 -3.83 -5.29
N GLY A 93 -17.62 -4.27 -4.06
CA GLY A 93 -18.81 -4.04 -3.23
C GLY A 93 -18.73 -2.71 -2.48
N GLU A 94 -18.92 -2.77 -1.18
CA GLU A 94 -18.83 -1.62 -0.28
C GLU A 94 -17.38 -1.40 0.16
N ILE A 95 -16.98 -0.12 0.32
CA ILE A 95 -15.70 0.22 0.92
C ILE A 95 -15.97 0.74 2.33
N ARG A 96 -15.34 0.13 3.32
CA ARG A 96 -15.53 0.45 4.74
C ARG A 96 -14.23 0.87 5.39
N PHE A 97 -14.30 1.90 6.22
CA PHE A 97 -13.20 2.32 7.07
C PHE A 97 -13.72 2.45 8.50
N ALA A 98 -13.59 1.38 9.27
CA ALA A 98 -14.06 1.35 10.65
C ALA A 98 -13.13 2.18 11.56
N ALA A 99 -13.70 2.78 12.60
CA ALA A 99 -12.94 3.48 13.63
C ALA A 99 -11.93 2.52 14.28
N GLY A 100 -10.66 2.94 14.35
CA GLY A 100 -9.56 2.11 14.88
C GLY A 100 -8.99 1.09 13.89
N SER A 101 -9.58 0.92 12.71
CA SER A 101 -8.97 0.10 11.67
C SER A 101 -7.72 0.76 11.09
N PRO A 102 -6.62 0.02 10.88
CA PRO A 102 -5.42 0.57 10.28
C PRO A 102 -5.59 0.91 8.79
N TRP A 103 -6.52 0.25 8.08
CA TRP A 103 -6.78 0.45 6.65
C TRP A 103 -8.27 0.33 6.34
N PRO A 104 -8.77 1.01 5.26
CA PRO A 104 -10.06 0.69 4.68
C PRO A 104 -10.06 -0.72 4.07
N HIS A 105 -11.24 -1.31 3.98
CA HIS A 105 -11.47 -2.62 3.37
C HIS A 105 -12.49 -2.51 2.25
N VAL A 106 -12.28 -3.22 1.17
CA VAL A 106 -13.28 -3.48 0.14
C VAL A 106 -13.95 -4.79 0.46
N VAL A 107 -15.27 -4.77 0.61
CA VAL A 107 -16.10 -5.98 0.63
C VAL A 107 -16.29 -6.42 -0.82
N LEU A 108 -15.94 -7.66 -1.15
CA LEU A 108 -16.11 -8.18 -2.50
C LEU A 108 -17.59 -8.50 -2.77
N ARG A 109 -18.04 -8.26 -4.00
CA ARG A 109 -19.35 -8.74 -4.47
C ARG A 109 -19.19 -10.19 -4.89
N GLY A 110 -19.68 -11.07 -4.09
CA GLY A 110 -19.67 -12.52 -4.32
C GLY A 110 -19.70 -13.18 -2.95
N VAL A 111 -20.73 -13.99 -2.75
CA VAL A 111 -20.83 -14.74 -1.49
C VAL A 111 -19.82 -15.87 -1.61
N SER A 112 -18.83 -15.90 -0.76
CA SER A 112 -18.12 -17.12 -0.46
C SER A 112 -19.14 -18.15 0.02
N ALA A 113 -19.01 -19.40 -0.40
CA ALA A 113 -19.96 -20.48 -0.08
C ALA A 113 -20.17 -20.71 1.44
N GLU A 114 -19.37 -20.07 2.27
CA GLU A 114 -19.39 -20.10 3.75
C GLU A 114 -20.04 -18.88 4.42
N GLY A 115 -20.59 -17.92 3.65
CA GLY A 115 -21.28 -16.75 4.22
C GLY A 115 -20.37 -15.67 4.79
N ASP A 116 -19.05 -15.82 4.68
CA ASP A 116 -18.08 -14.78 5.01
C ASP A 116 -17.82 -13.91 3.78
N ASN A 117 -18.06 -12.60 3.93
CA ASN A 117 -17.77 -11.64 2.85
C ASN A 117 -16.25 -11.50 2.75
N ASP A 118 -15.66 -12.00 1.67
CA ASP A 118 -14.25 -11.78 1.39
C ASP A 118 -13.97 -10.27 1.37
N THR A 119 -13.04 -9.85 2.22
CA THR A 119 -12.62 -8.46 2.31
C THR A 119 -11.17 -8.31 1.89
N VAL A 120 -10.88 -7.24 1.16
CA VAL A 120 -9.51 -6.90 0.75
C VAL A 120 -9.11 -5.56 1.34
N MET A 121 -7.95 -5.53 1.98
CA MET A 121 -7.40 -4.31 2.59
C MET A 121 -6.89 -3.33 1.52
N LEU A 122 -7.08 -2.03 1.75
CA LEU A 122 -6.59 -0.95 0.91
C LEU A 122 -5.48 -0.18 1.65
N MET A 123 -4.26 -0.70 1.63
CA MET A 123 -3.12 -0.13 2.37
C MET A 123 -2.64 1.23 1.86
N GLY A 124 -3.17 1.71 0.73
CA GLY A 124 -2.86 3.05 0.22
C GLY A 124 -3.45 4.19 1.03
N ILE A 125 -4.41 3.92 1.94
CA ILE A 125 -4.93 4.85 2.95
C ILE A 125 -4.65 4.22 4.30
N GLN A 126 -3.96 4.93 5.18
CA GLN A 126 -3.57 4.40 6.49
C GLN A 126 -4.12 5.27 7.62
N GLY A 127 -4.78 4.65 8.59
CA GLY A 127 -5.38 5.31 9.75
C GLY A 127 -4.39 6.11 10.59
N SER A 128 -3.10 5.76 10.55
CA SER A 128 -2.02 6.54 11.19
C SER A 128 -1.92 7.98 10.66
N ASP A 129 -2.37 8.25 9.43
CA ASP A 129 -2.40 9.58 8.83
C ASP A 129 -3.60 10.43 9.31
N LYS A 130 -4.43 9.90 10.23
CA LYS A 130 -5.53 10.61 10.92
C LYS A 130 -6.46 11.37 9.97
N ALA A 131 -6.54 12.71 10.10
CA ALA A 131 -7.41 13.55 9.27
C ALA A 131 -7.10 13.44 7.78
N TYR A 132 -5.83 13.24 7.40
CA TYR A 132 -5.45 13.02 6.00
C TYR A 132 -6.01 11.70 5.46
N ALA A 133 -5.97 10.62 6.26
CA ALA A 133 -6.54 9.34 5.88
C ALA A 133 -8.07 9.46 5.67
N GLN A 134 -8.75 10.18 6.55
CA GLN A 134 -10.20 10.40 6.44
C GLN A 134 -10.55 11.18 5.17
N ALA A 135 -9.84 12.26 4.88
CA ALA A 135 -10.04 13.05 3.66
C ALA A 135 -9.78 12.23 2.38
N GLN A 136 -8.74 11.37 2.38
CA GLN A 136 -8.45 10.47 1.27
C GLN A 136 -9.53 9.40 1.10
N TYR A 137 -10.08 8.89 2.19
CA TYR A 137 -11.16 7.92 2.16
C TYR A 137 -12.45 8.52 1.58
N GLU A 138 -12.84 9.71 2.00
CA GLU A 138 -14.00 10.43 1.46
C GLU A 138 -13.81 10.72 -0.05
N ALA A 139 -12.64 11.20 -0.44
CA ALA A 139 -12.31 11.44 -1.85
C ALA A 139 -12.34 10.14 -2.68
N LEU A 140 -11.90 9.00 -2.11
CA LEU A 140 -11.99 7.69 -2.74
C LEU A 140 -13.45 7.30 -2.98
N LEU A 141 -14.34 7.47 -1.99
CA LEU A 141 -15.77 7.14 -2.14
C LEU A 141 -16.42 7.97 -3.25
N VAL A 142 -16.13 9.27 -3.31
CA VAL A 142 -16.61 10.17 -4.37
C VAL A 142 -16.12 9.70 -5.75
N ALA A 143 -14.83 9.39 -5.87
CA ALA A 143 -14.24 8.93 -7.13
C ALA A 143 -14.83 7.59 -7.59
N VAL A 144 -15.07 6.66 -6.66
CA VAL A 144 -15.71 5.36 -6.95
C VAL A 144 -17.15 5.55 -7.42
N ALA A 145 -17.91 6.41 -6.76
CA ALA A 145 -19.28 6.73 -7.17
C ALA A 145 -19.34 7.34 -8.57
N ALA A 146 -18.46 8.31 -8.85
CA ALA A 146 -18.36 8.94 -10.17
C ALA A 146 -17.98 7.94 -11.29
N ALA A 147 -17.04 7.03 -11.02
CA ALA A 147 -16.64 6.01 -11.97
C ALA A 147 -17.76 5.02 -12.29
N ARG A 148 -18.55 4.64 -11.29
CA ARG A 148 -19.74 3.76 -11.46
C ARG A 148 -20.83 4.43 -12.31
N LEU A 149 -21.18 5.68 -12.03
CA LEU A 149 -22.16 6.45 -12.81
C LEU A 149 -21.75 6.60 -14.28
N LYS A 150 -20.48 6.95 -14.52
CA LYS A 150 -19.96 7.07 -15.89
C LYS A 150 -20.05 5.76 -16.67
N ARG A 151 -19.83 4.64 -16.00
CA ARG A 151 -19.94 3.32 -16.63
C ARG A 151 -21.40 2.96 -16.97
N GLU A 152 -22.34 3.27 -16.09
CA GLU A 152 -23.78 3.07 -16.36
C GLU A 152 -24.25 3.90 -17.56
N GLN A 153 -23.87 5.16 -17.62
CA GLN A 153 -24.17 6.05 -18.76
C GLN A 153 -23.60 5.49 -20.07
N SER A 154 -22.37 4.98 -20.06
CA SER A 154 -21.74 4.39 -21.24
C SER A 154 -22.47 3.12 -21.70
N ARG A 155 -22.99 2.30 -20.79
CA ARG A 155 -23.79 1.12 -21.14
C ARG A 155 -25.10 1.47 -21.81
N VAL A 156 -25.84 2.42 -21.24
CA VAL A 156 -27.14 2.89 -21.79
C VAL A 156 -26.96 3.53 -23.17
N SER A 157 -25.81 4.15 -23.45
CA SER A 157 -25.50 4.75 -24.74
C SER A 157 -25.17 3.74 -25.86
N ILE A 158 -24.74 2.53 -25.51
CA ILE A 158 -24.40 1.46 -26.48
C ILE A 158 -25.66 0.65 -26.86
N ASP A 159 -26.64 0.56 -25.93
CA ASP A 159 -27.88 -0.19 -26.12
C ASP A 159 -28.96 0.62 -26.88
N ARG A 160 -28.66 1.81 -27.37
CA ARG A 160 -29.50 2.68 -28.23
C ARG A 160 -28.98 2.76 -29.64
#